data_4adfc52df1817ffc23fce7bd45f3ad89
#
_entry.id   4adfc52df1817ffc23fce7bd45f3ad89
#
_cell.length_a   1.000
_cell.length_b   1.000
_cell.length_c   1.000
_cell.angle_alpha   90.00
_cell.angle_beta   90.00
_cell.angle_gamma   90.00
#
_symmetry.space_group_name_H-M   'P 1'
#
loop_
_entity.id
_entity.type
_entity.pdbx_description
1 polymer ?
#
loop_
_entity_poly.entity_id
_entity_poly.type
_entity_poly.pdbx_seq_one_letter_code
_entity_poly.pdbx_strand_id
1 'polypeptide(L)'
;MRRVSVLCLALLPLLGTAPAHAGSGTASATVFAPNPVATLQDESLTDQKDADYPALQKAYRTVTLTHLDGSGYLHGDYAWVDTSTGPLATAPFTYHRDDDRFEQVMAYYWATQAQLYLQELGFTNVNNEPQQMKIGQYGVDNSYYNGDHSHDVLRFGKGGVDDAEDAEVILHEYGHAIQDSQVPGFGTTADSGAIGEGFGDYWAQAVSTRYAPTPDEPCIADWDSTSYTPGPVHCLRRTDGTKVYPRDLVGEVHADGEIWSSALNGMRNALGATKADTAIVKAQFSFTVDITMPAAARVTIATVQSLYGSKAASAATAAFHARGLA
;
A
#
# COMPACT_ATOMS: atom_id res chain seq x y z
N MET A 1 67.62 -17.29 28.13
CA MET A 1 66.61 -17.20 27.05
C MET A 1 65.30 -17.57 27.64
N ARG A 2 64.41 -16.58 27.93
CA ARG A 2 63.08 -16.79 28.46
C ARG A 2 62.09 -16.77 27.29
N ARG A 3 61.31 -17.83 27.09
CA ARG A 3 60.26 -17.88 26.10
C ARG A 3 59.02 -17.20 26.65
N VAL A 4 58.52 -16.18 25.95
CA VAL A 4 57.25 -15.56 26.22
C VAL A 4 56.20 -16.27 25.35
N SER A 5 55.22 -16.88 26.00
CA SER A 5 54.03 -17.46 25.36
C SER A 5 52.97 -16.40 25.24
N VAL A 6 52.57 -16.03 24.03
CA VAL A 6 51.46 -15.17 23.74
C VAL A 6 50.18 -15.99 23.67
N LEU A 7 49.26 -15.73 24.60
CA LEU A 7 47.94 -16.37 24.64
C LEU A 7 47.00 -15.54 23.73
N CYS A 8 46.63 -16.04 22.56
CA CYS A 8 45.61 -15.46 21.73
C CYS A 8 44.22 -15.83 22.27
N LEU A 9 43.52 -14.85 22.88
CA LEU A 9 42.11 -14.98 23.20
C LEU A 9 41.31 -14.77 21.87
N ALA A 10 40.67 -15.83 21.39
CA ALA A 10 39.69 -15.75 20.33
C ALA A 10 38.37 -15.21 20.90
N LEU A 11 37.98 -13.99 20.53
CA LEU A 11 36.63 -13.48 20.74
C LEU A 11 35.68 -14.20 19.75
N LEU A 12 34.81 -15.05 20.26
CA LEU A 12 33.64 -15.53 19.51
C LEU A 12 32.63 -14.39 19.42
N PRO A 13 32.10 -14.05 18.22
CA PRO A 13 30.99 -13.14 18.13
C PRO A 13 29.75 -13.80 18.75
N LEU A 14 29.15 -13.14 19.73
CA LEU A 14 27.79 -13.42 20.17
C LEU A 14 26.86 -13.16 18.99
N LEU A 15 26.42 -14.25 18.35
CA LEU A 15 25.27 -14.21 17.47
C LEU A 15 24.05 -13.85 18.33
N GLY A 16 23.66 -12.59 18.30
CA GLY A 16 22.38 -12.15 18.83
C GLY A 16 21.28 -12.91 18.09
N THR A 17 20.59 -13.80 18.80
CA THR A 17 19.35 -14.38 18.30
C THR A 17 18.35 -13.24 18.21
N ALA A 18 17.93 -12.91 16.97
CA ALA A 18 16.75 -12.08 16.78
C ALA A 18 15.60 -12.69 17.61
N PRO A 19 14.77 -11.86 18.27
CA PRO A 19 13.64 -12.40 19.01
C PRO A 19 12.77 -13.20 18.02
N ALA A 20 12.49 -14.45 18.37
CA ALA A 20 11.53 -15.23 17.64
C ALA A 20 10.20 -14.45 17.67
N HIS A 21 9.65 -14.13 16.52
CA HIS A 21 8.31 -13.58 16.42
C HIS A 21 7.36 -14.62 17.01
N ALA A 22 6.89 -14.36 18.19
CA ALA A 22 6.03 -15.26 18.94
C ALA A 22 4.60 -14.74 18.79
N GLY A 23 3.82 -15.38 17.93
CA GLY A 23 2.39 -15.33 18.07
C GLY A 23 1.64 -15.21 16.76
N SER A 24 1.18 -16.33 16.26
CA SER A 24 0.11 -16.39 15.23
C SER A 24 -1.26 -16.20 15.91
N GLY A 25 -1.44 -15.12 16.66
CA GLY A 25 -2.76 -14.76 17.20
C GLY A 25 -3.73 -14.51 16.05
N THR A 26 -4.94 -15.03 16.17
CA THR A 26 -6.03 -14.81 15.22
C THR A 26 -7.27 -14.30 15.93
N ALA A 27 -8.06 -13.47 15.25
CA ALA A 27 -9.35 -13.00 15.75
C ALA A 27 -10.34 -12.80 14.60
N SER A 28 -11.64 -12.94 14.90
CA SER A 28 -12.68 -12.56 13.95
C SER A 28 -12.83 -11.04 13.91
N ALA A 29 -13.05 -10.48 12.73
CA ALA A 29 -13.21 -9.04 12.55
C ALA A 29 -14.22 -8.73 11.44
N THR A 30 -14.74 -7.49 11.46
CA THR A 30 -15.60 -6.94 10.40
C THR A 30 -14.81 -5.88 9.63
N VAL A 31 -14.85 -5.94 8.30
CA VAL A 31 -14.17 -4.99 7.40
C VAL A 31 -15.03 -4.66 6.18
N PHE A 32 -14.71 -3.61 5.46
CA PHE A 32 -15.05 -3.46 4.04
C PHE A 32 -13.98 -4.14 3.16
N ALA A 33 -14.39 -4.65 1.99
CA ALA A 33 -13.48 -5.39 1.11
C ALA A 33 -13.82 -5.19 -0.40
N PRO A 34 -13.18 -4.22 -1.09
CA PRO A 34 -12.26 -3.21 -0.54
C PRO A 34 -13.00 -2.07 0.18
N ASN A 35 -14.14 -1.61 -0.35
CA ASN A 35 -14.96 -0.54 0.15
C ASN A 35 -16.44 -0.73 -0.27
N PRO A 36 -17.40 0.05 0.22
CA PRO A 36 -18.82 -0.15 -0.08
C PRO A 36 -19.20 0.10 -1.54
N VAL A 37 -18.67 1.14 -2.17
CA VAL A 37 -19.02 1.51 -3.56
C VAL A 37 -18.59 0.42 -4.51
N ALA A 38 -17.31 0.04 -4.46
CA ALA A 38 -16.76 -1.02 -5.28
C ALA A 38 -17.44 -2.38 -5.04
N THR A 39 -17.73 -2.72 -3.78
CA THR A 39 -18.32 -4.01 -3.41
C THR A 39 -19.76 -4.13 -3.88
N LEU A 40 -20.55 -3.05 -3.76
CA LEU A 40 -21.98 -3.06 -4.07
C LEU A 40 -22.30 -2.57 -5.48
N GLN A 41 -21.33 -1.97 -6.17
CA GLN A 41 -21.48 -1.29 -7.46
C GLN A 41 -22.60 -0.24 -7.38
N ASP A 42 -22.59 0.55 -6.32
CA ASP A 42 -23.62 1.55 -6.03
C ASP A 42 -22.99 2.93 -5.79
N GLU A 43 -22.95 3.72 -6.84
CA GLU A 43 -22.43 5.08 -6.85
C GLU A 43 -23.31 6.10 -6.10
N SER A 44 -24.47 5.69 -5.60
CA SER A 44 -25.36 6.56 -4.83
C SER A 44 -25.04 6.57 -3.33
N LEU A 45 -24.12 5.72 -2.88
CA LEU A 45 -23.67 5.68 -1.51
C LEU A 45 -22.90 6.95 -1.16
N THR A 46 -23.09 7.44 0.07
CA THR A 46 -22.42 8.64 0.57
C THR A 46 -22.07 8.47 2.03
N ASP A 47 -21.17 9.27 2.52
CA ASP A 47 -20.68 9.24 3.89
C ASP A 47 -21.78 9.30 4.96
N GLN A 48 -22.76 10.19 4.81
CA GLN A 48 -23.84 10.42 5.78
C GLN A 48 -23.37 10.71 7.22
N LYS A 49 -22.19 11.34 7.36
CA LYS A 49 -21.58 11.68 8.66
C LYS A 49 -21.34 10.43 9.52
N ASP A 50 -20.63 9.49 8.97
CA ASP A 50 -20.22 8.22 9.59
C ASP A 50 -21.37 7.30 10.00
N ALA A 51 -22.61 7.59 9.55
CA ALA A 51 -23.74 6.76 9.92
C ALA A 51 -23.65 5.35 9.31
N ASP A 52 -23.87 4.33 10.13
CA ASP A 52 -24.07 2.96 9.65
C ASP A 52 -25.53 2.77 9.22
N TYR A 53 -25.81 2.85 7.93
CA TYR A 53 -27.16 2.79 7.37
C TYR A 53 -27.41 1.50 6.57
N PRO A 54 -28.72 1.10 6.36
CA PRO A 54 -29.06 -0.21 5.82
C PRO A 54 -28.41 -0.59 4.49
N ALA A 55 -28.11 0.37 3.60
CA ALA A 55 -27.49 0.06 2.31
C ALA A 55 -26.07 -0.50 2.48
N LEU A 56 -25.33 -0.09 3.49
CA LEU A 56 -23.95 -0.52 3.76
C LEU A 56 -23.86 -1.95 4.33
N GLN A 57 -24.94 -2.47 4.90
CA GLN A 57 -24.90 -3.77 5.61
C GLN A 57 -24.40 -4.93 4.76
N LYS A 58 -24.56 -4.86 3.44
CA LYS A 58 -24.10 -5.90 2.50
C LYS A 58 -22.63 -5.74 2.11
N ALA A 59 -22.02 -4.59 2.39
CA ALA A 59 -20.60 -4.34 2.11
C ALA A 59 -19.68 -4.95 3.18
N TYR A 60 -20.17 -5.10 4.40
CA TYR A 60 -19.38 -5.70 5.48
C TYR A 60 -19.02 -7.15 5.19
N ARG A 61 -17.79 -7.49 5.51
CA ARG A 61 -17.26 -8.86 5.43
C ARG A 61 -16.70 -9.29 6.77
N THR A 62 -17.01 -10.51 7.20
CA THR A 62 -16.32 -11.16 8.31
C THR A 62 -15.01 -11.75 7.80
N VAL A 63 -13.92 -11.39 8.41
CA VAL A 63 -12.56 -11.88 8.09
C VAL A 63 -11.87 -12.43 9.33
N THR A 64 -10.75 -13.11 9.12
CA THR A 64 -9.85 -13.51 10.21
C THR A 64 -8.63 -12.59 10.19
N LEU A 65 -8.43 -11.81 11.24
CA LEU A 65 -7.16 -11.15 11.50
C LEU A 65 -6.13 -12.21 11.86
N THR A 66 -4.92 -12.05 11.36
CA THR A 66 -3.79 -12.95 11.60
C THR A 66 -2.59 -12.15 12.10
N HIS A 67 -1.55 -12.84 12.55
CA HIS A 67 -0.31 -12.19 13.01
C HIS A 67 -0.46 -11.25 14.22
N LEU A 68 -1.54 -11.37 15.00
CA LEU A 68 -1.72 -10.63 16.24
C LEU A 68 -0.72 -11.09 17.31
N ASP A 69 -0.21 -10.16 18.12
CA ASP A 69 0.77 -10.42 19.18
C ASP A 69 0.16 -11.02 20.47
N GLY A 70 -1.18 -11.08 20.55
CA GLY A 70 -1.90 -11.58 21.73
C GLY A 70 -2.12 -10.55 22.83
N SER A 71 -1.79 -9.29 22.63
CA SER A 71 -2.03 -8.20 23.60
C SER A 71 -3.52 -7.88 23.80
N GLY A 72 -4.38 -8.31 22.85
CA GLY A 72 -5.79 -7.97 22.80
C GLY A 72 -6.09 -6.68 22.04
N TYR A 73 -5.05 -6.02 21.51
CA TYR A 73 -5.12 -4.86 20.64
C TYR A 73 -4.75 -5.23 19.19
N LEU A 74 -4.86 -4.26 18.28
CA LEU A 74 -4.48 -4.42 16.88
C LEU A 74 -2.97 -4.18 16.69
N HIS A 75 -2.19 -5.00 17.37
CA HIS A 75 -0.73 -5.05 17.33
C HIS A 75 -0.29 -6.43 16.85
N GLY A 76 0.68 -6.47 15.95
CA GLY A 76 1.13 -7.73 15.39
C GLY A 76 2.45 -7.64 14.63
N ASP A 77 2.75 -8.70 13.88
CA ASP A 77 4.04 -8.85 13.19
C ASP A 77 4.25 -7.77 12.10
N TYR A 78 3.17 -7.30 11.48
CA TYR A 78 3.21 -6.43 10.28
C TYR A 78 2.46 -5.12 10.42
N ALA A 79 1.67 -4.97 11.47
CA ALA A 79 0.85 -3.79 11.69
C ALA A 79 0.76 -3.46 13.18
N TRP A 80 0.83 -2.18 13.47
CA TRP A 80 0.65 -1.62 14.80
C TRP A 80 -0.26 -0.40 14.71
N VAL A 81 -1.49 -0.54 15.19
CA VAL A 81 -2.50 0.51 15.09
C VAL A 81 -2.60 1.28 16.40
N ASP A 82 -2.54 2.59 16.29
CA ASP A 82 -2.80 3.57 17.35
C ASP A 82 -3.88 4.55 16.87
N THR A 83 -4.41 5.35 17.77
CA THR A 83 -5.42 6.37 17.44
C THR A 83 -5.15 7.66 18.20
N SER A 84 -5.53 8.79 17.60
CA SER A 84 -5.56 10.09 18.29
C SER A 84 -6.94 10.46 18.79
N THR A 85 -7.97 9.69 18.45
CA THR A 85 -9.36 9.90 18.84
C THR A 85 -9.97 8.61 19.39
N GLY A 86 -10.80 8.72 20.40
CA GLY A 86 -11.53 7.58 20.94
C GLY A 86 -10.68 6.47 21.59
N PRO A 87 -11.27 5.33 21.89
CA PRO A 87 -10.60 4.20 22.49
C PRO A 87 -9.87 3.34 21.43
N LEU A 88 -8.83 2.63 21.85
CA LEU A 88 -8.22 1.58 21.03
C LEU A 88 -9.22 0.42 20.83
N ALA A 89 -9.21 -0.15 19.63
CA ALA A 89 -9.99 -1.34 19.31
C ALA A 89 -9.48 -2.55 20.10
N THR A 90 -10.41 -3.32 20.61
CA THR A 90 -10.16 -4.56 21.35
C THR A 90 -11.06 -5.68 20.85
N ALA A 91 -10.66 -6.93 21.04
CA ALA A 91 -11.47 -8.07 20.66
C ALA A 91 -12.82 -8.14 21.43
N PRO A 92 -13.92 -8.55 20.78
CA PRO A 92 -14.03 -8.91 19.36
C PRO A 92 -14.01 -7.68 18.45
N PHE A 93 -13.27 -7.76 17.33
CA PHE A 93 -13.07 -6.66 16.38
C PHE A 93 -14.24 -6.55 15.36
N THR A 94 -15.47 -6.53 15.86
CA THR A 94 -16.70 -6.57 15.06
C THR A 94 -17.42 -5.22 15.06
N TYR A 95 -16.66 -4.16 14.89
CA TYR A 95 -17.17 -2.79 14.81
C TYR A 95 -17.76 -2.51 13.43
N HIS A 96 -18.64 -1.52 13.35
CA HIS A 96 -19.14 -0.93 12.13
C HIS A 96 -18.71 0.54 12.06
N ARG A 97 -18.88 1.18 10.92
CA ARG A 97 -18.33 2.51 10.61
C ARG A 97 -18.84 3.67 11.49
N ASP A 98 -19.92 3.50 12.23
CA ASP A 98 -20.38 4.47 13.24
C ASP A 98 -19.56 4.43 14.55
N ASP A 99 -18.49 3.66 14.57
CA ASP A 99 -17.55 3.50 15.67
C ASP A 99 -16.10 3.62 15.14
N ASP A 100 -15.36 4.65 15.58
CA ASP A 100 -13.96 4.93 15.19
C ASP A 100 -13.01 3.71 15.28
N ARG A 101 -13.41 2.65 15.97
CA ARG A 101 -12.64 1.41 16.04
C ARG A 101 -12.74 0.56 14.78
N PHE A 102 -13.72 0.81 13.94
CA PHE A 102 -13.83 0.13 12.64
C PHE A 102 -12.66 0.46 11.72
N GLU A 103 -12.30 1.73 11.60
CA GLU A 103 -11.14 2.20 10.83
C GLU A 103 -9.83 1.56 11.32
N GLN A 104 -9.70 1.38 12.64
CA GLN A 104 -8.53 0.70 13.22
C GLN A 104 -8.44 -0.75 12.75
N VAL A 105 -9.58 -1.44 12.68
CA VAL A 105 -9.66 -2.83 12.17
C VAL A 105 -9.33 -2.89 10.68
N MET A 106 -9.89 -1.97 9.89
CA MET A 106 -9.59 -1.84 8.46
C MET A 106 -8.09 -1.67 8.22
N ALA A 107 -7.45 -0.71 8.92
CA ALA A 107 -6.04 -0.42 8.78
C ALA A 107 -5.16 -1.65 9.11
N TYR A 108 -5.44 -2.33 10.24
CA TYR A 108 -4.71 -3.55 10.61
C TYR A 108 -4.83 -4.65 9.54
N TYR A 109 -6.07 -4.92 9.13
CA TYR A 109 -6.34 -5.99 8.17
C TYR A 109 -5.63 -5.74 6.84
N TRP A 110 -5.85 -4.57 6.23
CA TRP A 110 -5.34 -4.31 4.88
C TRP A 110 -3.82 -4.12 4.82
N ALA A 111 -3.20 -3.50 5.84
CA ALA A 111 -1.74 -3.47 5.94
C ALA A 111 -1.13 -4.87 6.09
N THR A 112 -1.78 -5.74 6.87
CA THR A 112 -1.36 -7.15 6.98
C THR A 112 -1.48 -7.88 5.64
N GLN A 113 -2.60 -7.67 4.88
CA GLN A 113 -2.75 -8.29 3.56
C GLN A 113 -1.69 -7.77 2.57
N ALA A 114 -1.36 -6.47 2.60
CA ALA A 114 -0.32 -5.88 1.76
C ALA A 114 1.05 -6.54 2.01
N GLN A 115 1.42 -6.73 3.28
CA GLN A 115 2.67 -7.39 3.64
C GLN A 115 2.69 -8.88 3.26
N LEU A 116 1.58 -9.58 3.47
CA LEU A 116 1.48 -10.99 3.07
C LEU A 116 1.60 -11.14 1.55
N TYR A 117 1.05 -10.21 0.77
CA TYR A 117 1.22 -10.23 -0.68
C TYR A 117 2.68 -9.99 -1.10
N LEU A 118 3.40 -9.06 -0.48
CA LEU A 118 4.84 -8.90 -0.70
C LEU A 118 5.60 -10.21 -0.48
N GLN A 119 5.26 -10.93 0.58
CA GLN A 119 5.91 -12.22 0.89
C GLN A 119 5.52 -13.30 -0.11
N GLU A 120 4.28 -13.36 -0.56
CA GLU A 120 3.86 -14.24 -1.67
C GLU A 120 4.66 -13.99 -2.95
N LEU A 121 5.01 -12.73 -3.23
CA LEU A 121 5.87 -12.35 -4.36
C LEU A 121 7.36 -12.65 -4.13
N GLY A 122 7.75 -13.09 -2.93
CA GLY A 122 9.12 -13.45 -2.55
C GLY A 122 9.92 -12.34 -1.85
N PHE A 123 9.29 -11.23 -1.47
CA PHE A 123 9.94 -10.10 -0.80
C PHE A 123 9.72 -10.17 0.72
N THR A 124 10.50 -11.01 1.40
CA THR A 124 10.37 -11.25 2.85
C THR A 124 11.10 -10.24 3.72
N ASN A 125 11.82 -9.29 3.12
CA ASN A 125 12.63 -8.28 3.81
C ASN A 125 12.32 -6.83 3.38
N VAL A 126 11.16 -6.61 2.74
CA VAL A 126 10.64 -5.29 2.38
C VAL A 126 9.57 -4.93 3.38
N ASN A 127 9.73 -3.83 4.08
CA ASN A 127 8.81 -3.34 5.11
C ASN A 127 8.33 -4.45 6.07
N ASN A 128 9.23 -5.38 6.42
CA ASN A 128 8.93 -6.59 7.18
C ASN A 128 9.04 -6.33 8.69
N GLU A 129 8.31 -5.35 9.17
CA GLU A 129 8.23 -4.94 10.58
C GLU A 129 6.81 -4.41 10.86
N PRO A 130 6.42 -4.22 12.13
CA PRO A 130 5.12 -3.64 12.44
C PRO A 130 5.00 -2.22 11.92
N GLN A 131 4.35 -2.03 10.77
CA GLN A 131 4.05 -0.71 10.24
C GLN A 131 3.17 0.06 11.22
N GLN A 132 3.69 1.15 11.75
CA GLN A 132 2.90 2.00 12.63
C GLN A 132 1.84 2.76 11.83
N MET A 133 0.61 2.75 12.34
CA MET A 133 -0.53 3.44 11.75
C MET A 133 -1.26 4.25 12.81
N LYS A 134 -1.64 5.46 12.47
CA LYS A 134 -2.34 6.36 13.38
C LYS A 134 -3.65 6.81 12.76
N ILE A 135 -4.73 6.36 13.37
CA ILE A 135 -6.10 6.60 12.92
C ILE A 135 -6.64 7.88 13.58
N GLY A 136 -7.61 8.51 12.93
CA GLY A 136 -8.30 9.69 13.44
C GLY A 136 -7.41 10.94 13.48
N GLN A 137 -6.46 11.07 12.56
CA GLN A 137 -5.63 12.25 12.44
C GLN A 137 -6.38 13.35 11.69
N TYR A 138 -6.57 14.50 12.31
CA TYR A 138 -7.17 15.70 11.72
C TYR A 138 -8.67 15.58 11.37
N GLY A 139 -9.39 16.68 11.45
CA GLY A 139 -10.69 16.89 10.83
C GLY A 139 -10.57 17.30 9.36
N VAL A 140 -9.61 16.72 8.64
CA VAL A 140 -9.34 16.97 7.23
C VAL A 140 -9.40 15.65 6.46
N ASP A 141 -9.83 15.71 5.25
CA ASP A 141 -9.95 14.63 4.28
C ASP A 141 -8.58 14.48 3.59
N ASN A 142 -7.68 13.75 4.24
CA ASN A 142 -6.32 13.51 3.74
C ASN A 142 -5.54 12.51 4.59
N SER A 143 -4.85 11.60 3.93
CA SER A 143 -3.90 10.64 4.52
C SER A 143 -2.48 10.86 4.02
N TYR A 144 -1.49 10.34 4.73
CA TYR A 144 -0.10 10.39 4.28
C TYR A 144 0.81 9.41 5.02
N TYR A 145 1.85 8.97 4.35
CA TYR A 145 3.02 8.33 4.93
C TYR A 145 4.04 9.38 5.39
N ASN A 146 4.53 9.27 6.62
CA ASN A 146 5.61 10.10 7.13
C ASN A 146 6.82 9.22 7.46
N GLY A 147 7.75 9.12 6.52
CA GLY A 147 9.03 8.44 6.69
C GLY A 147 10.11 9.41 7.17
N ASP A 148 10.35 9.48 8.47
CA ASP A 148 11.50 10.21 9.03
C ASP A 148 12.62 9.27 9.51
N HIS A 149 12.58 8.00 9.11
CA HIS A 149 13.48 6.88 9.45
C HIS A 149 13.59 6.56 10.96
N SER A 150 12.93 7.32 11.81
CA SER A 150 12.88 7.08 13.24
C SER A 150 11.47 6.66 13.70
N HIS A 151 10.45 7.03 12.93
CA HIS A 151 9.04 6.78 13.22
C HIS A 151 8.22 6.78 11.92
N ASP A 152 8.39 5.75 11.12
CA ASP A 152 7.66 5.59 9.86
C ASP A 152 6.18 5.29 10.14
N VAL A 153 5.32 6.29 9.97
CA VAL A 153 3.91 6.24 10.37
C VAL A 153 2.98 6.55 9.21
N LEU A 154 2.03 5.67 8.96
CA LEU A 154 0.85 5.98 8.13
C LEU A 154 -0.17 6.74 8.98
N ARG A 155 -0.73 7.80 8.45
CA ARG A 155 -1.69 8.64 9.14
C ARG A 155 -2.93 8.81 8.29
N PHE A 156 -4.10 8.56 8.90
CA PHE A 156 -5.39 8.57 8.23
C PHE A 156 -6.29 9.65 8.83
N GLY A 157 -6.85 10.51 7.97
CA GLY A 157 -7.73 11.59 8.34
C GLY A 157 -9.16 11.14 8.67
N LYS A 158 -9.94 12.08 9.17
CA LYS A 158 -11.36 11.91 9.52
C LYS A 158 -12.22 12.99 8.86
N GLY A 159 -11.96 13.38 7.65
CA GLY A 159 -12.76 14.35 6.92
C GLY A 159 -13.50 13.68 5.78
N GLY A 160 -14.75 14.04 5.56
CA GLY A 160 -15.53 13.37 4.56
C GLY A 160 -15.87 11.94 4.95
N VAL A 161 -15.61 10.97 4.10
CA VAL A 161 -15.43 9.56 4.50
C VAL A 161 -14.15 9.47 5.31
N ASP A 162 -14.17 8.80 6.44
CA ASP A 162 -12.94 8.56 7.20
C ASP A 162 -11.98 7.72 6.34
N ASP A 163 -10.80 8.27 6.02
CA ASP A 163 -9.87 7.74 5.00
C ASP A 163 -9.55 6.24 5.19
N ALA A 164 -9.42 5.79 6.44
CA ALA A 164 -9.15 4.38 6.76
C ALA A 164 -10.39 3.47 6.65
N GLU A 165 -11.53 3.93 6.22
CA GLU A 165 -12.66 3.08 5.81
C GLU A 165 -12.52 2.55 4.38
N ASP A 166 -11.66 3.18 3.57
CA ASP A 166 -11.35 2.69 2.23
C ASP A 166 -10.04 1.90 2.22
N ALA A 167 -10.12 0.64 1.84
CA ALA A 167 -8.95 -0.22 1.76
C ALA A 167 -7.88 0.32 0.81
N GLU A 168 -8.28 0.99 -0.26
CA GLU A 168 -7.36 1.44 -1.30
C GLU A 168 -6.59 2.68 -0.87
N VAL A 169 -7.14 3.52 0.01
CA VAL A 169 -6.38 4.58 0.69
C VAL A 169 -5.31 3.95 1.60
N ILE A 170 -5.68 2.97 2.43
CA ILE A 170 -4.72 2.27 3.31
C ILE A 170 -3.58 1.65 2.50
N LEU A 171 -3.91 0.99 1.40
CA LEU A 171 -2.97 0.31 0.53
C LEU A 171 -2.08 1.27 -0.25
N HIS A 172 -2.61 2.44 -0.65
CA HIS A 172 -1.85 3.52 -1.28
C HIS A 172 -0.75 4.02 -0.34
N GLU A 173 -1.11 4.39 0.88
CA GLU A 173 -0.15 4.84 1.89
C GLU A 173 0.88 3.76 2.24
N TYR A 174 0.46 2.49 2.28
CA TYR A 174 1.37 1.37 2.46
C TYR A 174 2.35 1.22 1.29
N GLY A 175 1.96 1.61 0.09
CA GLY A 175 2.82 1.71 -1.09
C GLY A 175 4.02 2.64 -0.88
N HIS A 176 3.81 3.80 -0.24
CA HIS A 176 4.90 4.70 0.13
C HIS A 176 5.86 4.07 1.14
N ALA A 177 5.35 3.35 2.14
CA ALA A 177 6.19 2.63 3.10
C ALA A 177 7.06 1.55 2.43
N ILE A 178 6.51 0.83 1.43
CA ILE A 178 7.29 -0.12 0.62
C ILE A 178 8.44 0.60 -0.08
N GLN A 179 8.17 1.72 -0.75
CA GLN A 179 9.19 2.46 -1.49
C GLN A 179 10.27 3.02 -0.58
N ASP A 180 9.91 3.58 0.56
CA ASP A 180 10.86 4.11 1.52
C ASP A 180 11.72 2.98 2.13
N SER A 181 11.13 1.83 2.44
CA SER A 181 11.88 0.64 2.86
C SER A 181 12.90 0.15 1.82
N GLN A 182 12.64 0.35 0.54
CA GLN A 182 13.55 -0.04 -0.55
C GLN A 182 14.57 1.05 -0.91
N VAL A 183 14.15 2.31 -0.89
CA VAL A 183 14.94 3.50 -1.26
C VAL A 183 14.64 4.61 -0.24
N PRO A 184 15.30 4.60 0.91
CA PRO A 184 15.05 5.58 1.97
C PRO A 184 15.08 7.02 1.48
N GLY A 185 14.03 7.80 1.77
CA GLY A 185 13.86 9.18 1.31
C GLY A 185 13.47 9.32 -0.16
N PHE A 186 12.80 8.32 -0.74
CA PHE A 186 12.30 8.37 -2.12
C PHE A 186 11.35 9.56 -2.34
N GLY A 187 11.33 10.11 -3.57
CA GLY A 187 10.34 11.13 -3.94
C GLY A 187 10.82 12.59 -3.80
N THR A 188 12.12 12.85 -3.98
CA THR A 188 12.70 14.21 -3.78
C THR A 188 12.49 15.18 -4.94
N THR A 189 12.01 14.72 -6.11
CA THR A 189 11.73 15.52 -7.30
C THR A 189 10.29 15.34 -7.76
N ALA A 190 9.81 16.20 -8.67
CA ALA A 190 8.46 16.05 -9.23
C ALA A 190 8.25 14.68 -9.89
N ASP A 191 9.21 14.21 -10.68
CA ASP A 191 9.13 12.89 -11.34
C ASP A 191 9.12 11.75 -10.30
N SER A 192 10.06 11.76 -9.35
CA SER A 192 10.11 10.69 -8.33
C SER A 192 8.94 10.74 -7.36
N GLY A 193 8.43 11.93 -7.02
CA GLY A 193 7.18 12.09 -6.27
C GLY A 193 6.00 11.48 -7.03
N ALA A 194 5.85 11.81 -8.32
CA ALA A 194 4.78 11.25 -9.15
C ALA A 194 4.93 9.73 -9.39
N ILE A 195 6.15 9.18 -9.41
CA ILE A 195 6.37 7.72 -9.37
C ILE A 195 5.86 7.15 -8.04
N GLY A 196 6.08 7.85 -6.93
CA GLY A 196 5.59 7.47 -5.61
C GLY A 196 4.07 7.34 -5.58
N GLU A 197 3.38 8.39 -5.99
CA GLU A 197 1.92 8.44 -6.07
C GLU A 197 1.35 7.35 -7.00
N GLY A 198 1.92 7.25 -8.19
CA GLY A 198 1.48 6.25 -9.16
C GLY A 198 1.78 4.81 -8.73
N PHE A 199 2.80 4.57 -7.92
CA PHE A 199 3.03 3.25 -7.32
C PHE A 199 2.04 2.97 -6.19
N GLY A 200 1.71 3.97 -5.36
CA GLY A 200 0.69 3.85 -4.32
C GLY A 200 -0.65 3.40 -4.92
N ASP A 201 -1.14 4.09 -5.96
CA ASP A 201 -2.37 3.73 -6.68
C ASP A 201 -2.29 2.32 -7.29
N TYR A 202 -1.16 2.00 -7.93
CA TYR A 202 -0.96 0.67 -8.51
C TYR A 202 -0.94 -0.43 -7.44
N TRP A 203 -0.28 -0.19 -6.30
CA TRP A 203 -0.22 -1.15 -5.20
C TRP A 203 -1.58 -1.36 -4.56
N ALA A 204 -2.36 -0.27 -4.41
CA ALA A 204 -3.75 -0.34 -3.97
C ALA A 204 -4.56 -1.27 -4.87
N GLN A 205 -4.54 -1.05 -6.19
CA GLN A 205 -5.19 -1.95 -7.15
C GLN A 205 -4.67 -3.39 -7.05
N ALA A 206 -3.36 -3.58 -6.98
CA ALA A 206 -2.76 -4.91 -7.00
C ALA A 206 -3.20 -5.77 -5.82
N VAL A 207 -3.25 -5.18 -4.62
CA VAL A 207 -3.65 -5.88 -3.39
C VAL A 207 -5.17 -6.00 -3.28
N SER A 208 -5.93 -4.95 -3.57
CA SER A 208 -7.40 -5.03 -3.55
C SER A 208 -7.91 -6.09 -4.52
N THR A 209 -7.44 -6.10 -5.77
CA THR A 209 -7.75 -7.15 -6.75
C THR A 209 -7.37 -8.55 -6.26
N ARG A 210 -6.26 -8.70 -5.54
CA ARG A 210 -5.81 -10.02 -5.04
C ARG A 210 -6.74 -10.61 -4.00
N TYR A 211 -7.29 -9.79 -3.09
CA TYR A 211 -8.06 -10.25 -1.94
C TYR A 211 -9.56 -9.92 -2.00
N ALA A 212 -9.94 -8.91 -2.76
CA ALA A 212 -11.33 -8.44 -2.90
C ALA A 212 -11.59 -7.87 -4.31
N PRO A 213 -11.50 -8.70 -5.37
CA PRO A 213 -11.67 -8.23 -6.76
C PRO A 213 -13.05 -7.62 -6.98
N THR A 214 -13.10 -6.53 -7.75
CA THR A 214 -14.30 -5.79 -8.11
C THR A 214 -14.41 -5.66 -9.64
N PRO A 215 -15.58 -5.32 -10.20
CA PRO A 215 -15.72 -5.16 -11.66
C PRO A 215 -14.91 -4.01 -12.27
N ASP A 216 -14.65 -2.93 -11.54
CA ASP A 216 -13.86 -1.76 -11.99
C ASP A 216 -12.57 -1.60 -11.16
N GLU A 217 -11.71 -2.61 -11.20
CA GLU A 217 -10.42 -2.63 -10.47
C GLU A 217 -9.51 -1.41 -10.72
N PRO A 218 -9.53 -0.72 -11.88
CA PRO A 218 -8.73 0.49 -12.11
C PRO A 218 -9.24 1.76 -11.41
N CYS A 219 -10.45 1.78 -10.88
CA CYS A 219 -10.99 2.88 -10.09
C CYS A 219 -10.44 2.78 -8.66
N ILE A 220 -9.71 3.77 -8.20
CA ILE A 220 -9.04 3.76 -6.90
C ILE A 220 -9.78 4.65 -5.92
N ALA A 221 -10.01 4.15 -4.70
CA ALA A 221 -10.60 4.84 -3.57
C ALA A 221 -11.97 5.47 -3.90
N ASP A 222 -12.86 4.67 -4.48
CA ASP A 222 -14.17 5.14 -4.91
C ASP A 222 -15.13 5.44 -3.74
N TRP A 223 -14.94 4.85 -2.57
CA TRP A 223 -15.71 5.20 -1.38
C TRP A 223 -15.26 6.53 -0.78
N ASP A 224 -13.97 6.69 -0.55
CA ASP A 224 -13.37 7.92 -0.02
C ASP A 224 -13.69 9.12 -0.92
N SER A 225 -13.56 8.96 -2.23
CA SER A 225 -13.81 10.01 -3.21
C SER A 225 -15.27 10.47 -3.31
N THR A 226 -16.24 9.74 -2.73
CA THR A 226 -17.62 10.21 -2.64
C THR A 226 -17.76 11.52 -1.88
N SER A 227 -16.79 11.87 -1.04
CA SER A 227 -16.79 13.08 -0.24
C SER A 227 -16.48 14.34 -1.04
N TYR A 228 -15.74 14.22 -2.17
CA TYR A 228 -15.24 15.41 -2.90
C TYR A 228 -15.25 15.27 -4.43
N THR A 229 -15.43 14.09 -4.98
CA THR A 229 -15.50 13.90 -6.44
C THR A 229 -16.95 13.90 -6.91
N PRO A 230 -17.41 14.92 -7.67
CA PRO A 230 -18.74 14.90 -8.22
C PRO A 230 -18.78 13.88 -9.35
N GLY A 231 -19.81 13.01 -9.31
CA GLY A 231 -19.81 12.07 -10.27
C GLY A 231 -20.96 11.48 -10.86
N PRO A 232 -21.06 10.70 -11.92
CA PRO A 232 -21.71 9.43 -11.77
C PRO A 232 -20.76 8.31 -11.39
N VAL A 233 -19.46 8.49 -11.44
CA VAL A 233 -18.43 7.52 -11.00
C VAL A 233 -17.46 8.26 -10.09
N HIS A 234 -17.29 7.76 -8.89
CA HIS A 234 -16.43 8.32 -7.88
C HIS A 234 -15.10 7.57 -7.88
N CYS A 235 -14.11 8.05 -8.61
CA CYS A 235 -12.75 7.54 -8.51
C CYS A 235 -11.85 8.68 -8.07
N LEU A 236 -11.04 8.47 -7.05
CA LEU A 236 -10.00 9.42 -6.70
C LEU A 236 -9.04 9.59 -7.87
N ARG A 237 -8.55 8.48 -8.40
CA ARG A 237 -7.72 8.39 -9.61
C ARG A 237 -7.99 7.07 -10.36
N ARG A 238 -7.48 6.96 -11.57
CA ARG A 238 -7.61 5.72 -12.37
C ARG A 238 -6.25 5.22 -12.86
N THR A 239 -6.04 3.91 -12.72
CA THR A 239 -4.82 3.23 -13.20
C THR A 239 -4.89 2.80 -14.67
N ASP A 240 -6.01 3.01 -15.35
CA ASP A 240 -6.21 2.74 -16.78
C ASP A 240 -6.30 4.04 -17.62
N GLY A 241 -5.83 5.15 -17.07
CA GLY A 241 -5.84 6.46 -17.72
C GLY A 241 -5.07 6.51 -19.04
N THR A 242 -5.18 7.65 -19.75
CA THR A 242 -4.57 7.84 -21.08
C THR A 242 -3.51 8.93 -21.13
N LYS A 243 -3.16 9.52 -19.98
CA LYS A 243 -2.12 10.55 -19.88
C LYS A 243 -0.77 10.04 -20.39
N VAL A 244 0.03 10.92 -20.99
CA VAL A 244 1.30 10.61 -21.67
C VAL A 244 2.39 11.59 -21.25
N TYR A 245 3.52 11.08 -20.81
CA TYR A 245 4.72 11.83 -20.48
C TYR A 245 5.44 12.34 -21.74
N PRO A 246 6.01 13.55 -21.79
CA PRO A 246 5.85 14.64 -20.81
C PRO A 246 4.67 15.57 -21.15
N ARG A 247 3.88 15.24 -22.19
CA ARG A 247 2.84 16.11 -22.78
C ARG A 247 1.77 16.50 -21.78
N ASP A 248 1.36 15.56 -20.92
CA ASP A 248 0.22 15.71 -20.05
C ASP A 248 0.62 15.98 -18.58
N LEU A 249 1.91 16.31 -18.34
CA LEU A 249 2.36 16.75 -17.02
C LEU A 249 1.74 18.10 -16.66
N VAL A 250 1.23 18.19 -15.43
CA VAL A 250 0.64 19.41 -14.85
C VAL A 250 1.45 19.96 -13.68
N GLY A 251 2.48 19.22 -13.22
CA GLY A 251 3.35 19.61 -12.12
C GLY A 251 2.76 19.36 -10.72
N GLU A 252 1.73 18.50 -10.65
CA GLU A 252 1.14 18.01 -9.41
C GLU A 252 1.33 16.49 -9.36
N VAL A 253 1.94 16.02 -8.26
CA VAL A 253 2.48 14.64 -8.17
C VAL A 253 1.42 13.56 -8.28
N HIS A 254 0.23 13.77 -7.74
CA HIS A 254 -0.87 12.79 -7.84
C HIS A 254 -1.41 12.72 -9.27
N ALA A 255 -1.70 13.87 -9.88
CA ALA A 255 -2.20 13.93 -11.25
C ALA A 255 -1.17 13.41 -12.28
N ASP A 256 0.12 13.68 -12.06
CA ASP A 256 1.20 13.20 -12.91
C ASP A 256 1.50 11.71 -12.63
N GLY A 257 1.23 11.23 -11.42
CA GLY A 257 1.35 9.84 -11.00
C GLY A 257 0.45 8.88 -11.78
N GLU A 258 -0.69 9.34 -12.29
CA GLU A 258 -1.55 8.52 -13.13
C GLU A 258 -0.87 8.04 -14.43
N ILE A 259 0.16 8.75 -14.93
CA ILE A 259 0.99 8.28 -16.04
C ILE A 259 1.73 7.01 -15.66
N TRP A 260 2.30 6.99 -14.44
CA TRP A 260 3.07 5.87 -13.92
C TRP A 260 2.16 4.69 -13.59
N SER A 261 1.10 4.90 -12.82
CA SER A 261 0.15 3.83 -12.46
C SER A 261 -0.46 3.17 -13.69
N SER A 262 -0.81 3.96 -14.72
CA SER A 262 -1.35 3.43 -15.98
C SER A 262 -0.32 2.64 -16.80
N ALA A 263 0.96 2.99 -16.74
CA ALA A 263 2.03 2.20 -17.36
C ALA A 263 2.20 0.85 -16.65
N LEU A 264 2.20 0.86 -15.32
CA LEU A 264 2.31 -0.34 -14.50
C LEU A 264 1.11 -1.28 -14.69
N ASN A 265 -0.11 -0.74 -14.70
CA ASN A 265 -1.33 -1.52 -14.98
C ASN A 265 -1.31 -2.11 -16.41
N GLY A 266 -0.86 -1.33 -17.41
CA GLY A 266 -0.64 -1.84 -18.77
C GLY A 266 0.34 -3.02 -18.80
N MET A 267 1.42 -2.95 -18.02
CA MET A 267 2.38 -4.05 -17.89
C MET A 267 1.74 -5.25 -17.16
N ARG A 268 0.94 -5.02 -16.11
CA ARG A 268 0.20 -6.08 -15.39
C ARG A 268 -0.77 -6.82 -16.32
N ASN A 269 -1.51 -6.09 -17.15
CA ASN A 269 -2.42 -6.68 -18.14
C ASN A 269 -1.69 -7.53 -19.18
N ALA A 270 -0.48 -7.11 -19.58
CA ALA A 270 0.31 -7.81 -20.59
C ALA A 270 1.07 -9.05 -20.06
N LEU A 271 1.52 -9.04 -18.83
CA LEU A 271 2.37 -10.09 -18.23
C LEU A 271 1.64 -11.02 -17.26
N GLY A 272 0.49 -10.60 -16.77
CA GLY A 272 -0.24 -11.18 -15.64
C GLY A 272 0.30 -10.68 -14.29
N ALA A 273 -0.58 -10.66 -13.28
CA ALA A 273 -0.36 -10.07 -11.97
C ALA A 273 0.98 -10.46 -11.35
N THR A 274 1.19 -11.73 -11.03
CA THR A 274 2.40 -12.19 -10.32
C THR A 274 3.70 -11.76 -10.99
N LYS A 275 3.81 -11.85 -12.33
CA LYS A 275 5.04 -11.46 -13.03
C LYS A 275 5.27 -9.95 -13.01
N ALA A 276 4.21 -9.19 -13.23
CA ALA A 276 4.29 -7.73 -13.24
C ALA A 276 4.62 -7.22 -11.83
N ASP A 277 3.88 -7.63 -10.83
CA ASP A 277 4.03 -7.17 -9.46
C ASP A 277 5.42 -7.53 -8.91
N THR A 278 5.90 -8.77 -9.16
CA THR A 278 7.28 -9.16 -8.81
C THR A 278 8.33 -8.28 -9.50
N ALA A 279 8.16 -8.00 -10.79
CA ALA A 279 9.15 -7.19 -11.52
C ALA A 279 9.14 -5.72 -11.09
N ILE A 280 7.95 -5.16 -10.81
CA ILE A 280 7.78 -3.78 -10.34
C ILE A 280 8.45 -3.60 -8.98
N VAL A 281 8.10 -4.41 -7.99
CA VAL A 281 8.71 -4.36 -6.66
C VAL A 281 10.21 -4.61 -6.74
N LYS A 282 10.65 -5.57 -7.57
CA LYS A 282 12.09 -5.84 -7.76
C LYS A 282 12.84 -4.68 -8.39
N ALA A 283 12.25 -3.96 -9.33
CA ALA A 283 12.89 -2.84 -10.02
C ALA A 283 13.19 -1.68 -9.08
N GLN A 284 12.32 -1.40 -8.12
CA GLN A 284 12.46 -0.28 -7.18
C GLN A 284 13.76 -0.34 -6.35
N PHE A 285 14.30 -1.52 -6.05
CA PHE A 285 15.62 -1.63 -5.40
C PHE A 285 16.78 -0.98 -6.19
N SER A 286 16.57 -0.68 -7.46
CA SER A 286 17.56 -0.03 -8.34
C SER A 286 17.21 1.42 -8.64
N PHE A 287 16.20 1.98 -8.01
CA PHE A 287 15.85 3.39 -8.15
C PHE A 287 16.77 4.26 -7.28
N THR A 288 16.92 5.52 -7.66
CA THR A 288 17.49 6.59 -6.81
C THR A 288 16.38 7.48 -6.29
N VAL A 289 16.62 8.21 -5.22
CA VAL A 289 15.61 9.07 -4.57
C VAL A 289 15.00 10.12 -5.50
N ASP A 290 15.72 10.48 -6.58
CA ASP A 290 15.41 11.51 -7.56
C ASP A 290 15.20 10.97 -8.99
N ILE A 291 14.99 9.66 -9.14
CA ILE A 291 14.88 9.02 -10.46
C ILE A 291 13.78 9.65 -11.30
N THR A 292 14.04 9.84 -12.60
CA THR A 292 13.00 10.32 -13.54
C THR A 292 12.11 9.18 -14.03
N MET A 293 10.86 9.47 -14.42
CA MET A 293 9.94 8.46 -14.95
C MET A 293 10.52 7.65 -16.13
N PRO A 294 11.17 8.27 -17.16
CA PRO A 294 11.78 7.49 -18.23
C PRO A 294 12.96 6.63 -17.77
N ALA A 295 13.70 7.04 -16.73
CA ALA A 295 14.77 6.23 -16.19
C ALA A 295 14.22 5.04 -15.39
N ALA A 296 13.20 5.25 -14.57
CA ALA A 296 12.49 4.19 -13.82
C ALA A 296 11.87 3.16 -14.79
N ALA A 297 11.27 3.60 -15.90
CA ALA A 297 10.73 2.72 -16.92
C ALA A 297 11.84 1.83 -17.54
N ARG A 298 13.00 2.38 -17.88
CA ARG A 298 14.14 1.58 -18.39
C ARG A 298 14.62 0.56 -17.36
N VAL A 299 14.73 0.93 -16.08
CA VAL A 299 15.10 0.00 -15.01
C VAL A 299 14.07 -1.13 -14.88
N THR A 300 12.79 -0.79 -14.92
CA THR A 300 11.70 -1.78 -14.81
C THR A 300 11.70 -2.74 -16.00
N ILE A 301 11.85 -2.24 -17.24
CA ILE A 301 11.96 -3.06 -18.45
C ILE A 301 13.18 -4.00 -18.37
N ALA A 302 14.34 -3.48 -17.93
CA ALA A 302 15.55 -4.29 -17.78
C ALA A 302 15.37 -5.39 -16.70
N THR A 303 14.64 -5.08 -15.64
CA THR A 303 14.28 -6.07 -14.61
C THR A 303 13.38 -7.16 -15.18
N VAL A 304 12.35 -6.80 -15.95
CA VAL A 304 11.49 -7.77 -16.66
C VAL A 304 12.32 -8.63 -17.62
N GLN A 305 13.26 -8.03 -18.37
CA GLN A 305 14.18 -8.76 -19.26
C GLN A 305 15.00 -9.80 -18.49
N SER A 306 15.53 -9.41 -17.35
CA SER A 306 16.35 -10.28 -16.50
C SER A 306 15.56 -11.45 -15.92
N LEU A 307 14.33 -11.20 -15.47
CA LEU A 307 13.50 -12.22 -14.83
C LEU A 307 12.79 -13.15 -15.83
N TYR A 308 12.32 -12.61 -16.95
CA TYR A 308 11.36 -13.31 -17.82
C TYR A 308 11.73 -13.33 -19.31
N GLY A 309 12.87 -12.74 -19.67
CA GLY A 309 13.40 -12.74 -21.04
C GLY A 309 12.76 -11.72 -21.98
N SER A 310 13.24 -11.73 -23.25
CA SER A 310 12.96 -10.67 -24.22
C SER A 310 11.50 -10.53 -24.62
N LYS A 311 10.73 -11.60 -24.66
CA LYS A 311 9.30 -11.54 -24.99
C LYS A 311 8.52 -10.73 -23.94
N ALA A 312 8.79 -10.97 -22.66
CA ALA A 312 8.17 -10.22 -21.56
C ALA A 312 8.64 -8.76 -21.55
N ALA A 313 9.93 -8.52 -21.77
CA ALA A 313 10.49 -7.17 -21.84
C ALA A 313 9.86 -6.37 -23.00
N SER A 314 9.62 -6.98 -24.16
CA SER A 314 8.91 -6.31 -25.28
C SER A 314 7.48 -5.90 -24.90
N ALA A 315 6.76 -6.74 -24.15
CA ALA A 315 5.42 -6.41 -23.68
C ALA A 315 5.45 -5.28 -22.64
N ALA A 316 6.40 -5.28 -21.71
CA ALA A 316 6.61 -4.17 -20.77
C ALA A 316 7.00 -2.88 -21.52
N THR A 317 7.90 -2.94 -22.50
CA THR A 317 8.26 -1.79 -23.33
C THR A 317 7.04 -1.19 -24.00
N ALA A 318 6.14 -2.01 -24.55
CA ALA A 318 4.92 -1.53 -25.20
C ALA A 318 4.00 -0.78 -24.20
N ALA A 319 3.88 -1.26 -22.97
CA ALA A 319 3.08 -0.61 -21.94
C ALA A 319 3.66 0.76 -21.55
N PHE A 320 4.97 0.85 -21.30
CA PHE A 320 5.64 2.13 -21.02
C PHE A 320 5.64 3.08 -22.21
N HIS A 321 5.85 2.57 -23.43
CA HIS A 321 5.80 3.37 -24.65
C HIS A 321 4.41 4.00 -24.87
N ALA A 322 3.33 3.29 -24.55
CA ALA A 322 1.97 3.83 -24.61
C ALA A 322 1.76 5.04 -23.69
N ARG A 323 2.62 5.23 -22.70
CA ARG A 323 2.63 6.37 -21.76
C ARG A 323 3.79 7.35 -22.02
N GLY A 324 4.52 7.23 -23.14
CA GLY A 324 5.63 8.11 -23.51
C GLY A 324 6.90 7.92 -22.69
N LEU A 325 7.05 6.78 -21.99
CA LEU A 325 8.14 6.55 -21.05
C LEU A 325 9.28 5.66 -21.61
N ALA A 326 9.12 5.06 -22.81
CA ALA A 326 10.12 4.20 -23.46
C ALA A 326 10.20 4.44 -24.97
#